data_51e75df0786df9f7984b5fcaa2fce037
#
_entry.id   51e75df0786df9f7984b5fcaa2fce037
#
_cell.length_a   1.000
_cell.length_b   1.000
_cell.length_c   1.000
_cell.angle_alpha   90.00
_cell.angle_beta   90.00
_cell.angle_gamma   90.00
#
_symmetry.space_group_name_H-M   'P 1'
#
loop_
_entity.id
_entity.type
_entity.pdbx_description
1 polymer ?
#
loop_
_entity_poly.entity_id
_entity_poly.type
_entity_poly.pdbx_seq_one_letter_code
_entity_poly.pdbx_strand_id
1 'polypeptide(L)' 'MYVVCADHLEHAIDEFVDIYETPPDLYELERVSFTDWSSPSHCTFCQKPPVYLVV' A
#
# COMPACT_ATOMS: atom_id res chain seq x y z
N MET A 1 -6.81 1.48 -3.34
CA MET A 1 -5.52 0.77 -3.30
C MET A 1 -4.40 1.76 -3.02
N TYR A 2 -3.54 1.43 -2.08
CA TYR A 2 -2.40 2.27 -1.74
C TYR A 2 -1.13 1.44 -1.79
N VAL A 3 -0.05 2.05 -2.27
CA VAL A 3 1.28 1.48 -2.23
C VAL A 3 2.09 2.37 -1.29
N VAL A 4 2.57 1.84 -0.18
CA VAL A 4 3.15 2.65 0.88
C VAL A 4 4.44 2.07 1.44
N CYS A 5 5.26 2.95 2.02
CA CYS A 5 6.45 2.54 2.76
C CYS A 5 6.05 2.10 4.17
N ALA A 6 7.02 1.54 4.90
CA ALA A 6 6.76 1.07 6.26
C ALA A 6 6.29 2.20 7.19
N ASP A 7 6.80 3.40 6.98
CA ASP A 7 6.44 4.55 7.81
C ASP A 7 5.00 5.02 7.61
N HIS A 8 4.43 4.77 6.45
CA HIS A 8 3.08 5.22 6.12
C HIS A 8 2.05 4.10 6.08
N LEU A 9 2.42 2.90 6.49
CA LEU A 9 1.50 1.77 6.49
C LEU A 9 0.29 2.03 7.38
N GLU A 10 0.52 2.50 8.60
CA GLU A 10 -0.56 2.82 9.54
C GLU A 10 -1.48 3.90 8.98
N HIS A 11 -0.89 4.92 8.37
CA HIS A 11 -1.67 6.01 7.77
C HIS A 11 -2.57 5.48 6.66
N ALA A 12 -2.06 4.59 5.82
CA ALA A 12 -2.84 4.00 4.73
C ALA A 12 -3.98 3.14 5.26
N ILE A 13 -3.74 2.37 6.31
CA ILE A 13 -4.76 1.54 6.94
C ILE A 13 -5.87 2.42 7.51
N ASP A 14 -5.51 3.47 8.24
CA ASP A 14 -6.49 4.38 8.83
C ASP A 14 -7.35 5.05 7.75
N GLU A 15 -6.71 5.51 6.69
CA GLU A 15 -7.42 6.15 5.60
C GLU A 15 -8.33 5.18 4.85
N PHE A 16 -7.86 3.96 4.64
CA PHE A 16 -8.66 2.93 3.99
C PHE A 16 -9.93 2.62 4.79
N VAL A 17 -9.77 2.41 6.10
CA VAL A 17 -10.91 2.11 6.97
C VAL A 17 -11.88 3.28 7.01
N ASP A 18 -11.38 4.51 7.00
CA ASP A 18 -12.20 5.71 7.02
C ASP A 18 -13.06 5.83 5.75
N ILE A 19 -12.51 5.48 4.62
CA ILE A 19 -13.19 5.61 3.33
C ILE A 19 -14.10 4.42 3.04
N TYR A 20 -13.62 3.21 3.25
CA TYR A 20 -14.32 1.98 2.85
C TYR A 20 -15.05 1.30 4.00
N GLU A 21 -14.79 1.70 5.23
CA GLU A 21 -15.42 1.17 6.44
C GLU A 21 -15.20 -0.34 6.63
N THR A 22 -14.13 -0.88 6.03
CA THR A 22 -13.72 -2.27 6.21
C THR A 22 -12.21 -2.34 6.36
N PRO A 23 -11.69 -3.34 7.07
CA PRO A 23 -10.24 -3.50 7.17
C PRO A 23 -9.64 -3.90 5.82
N PRO A 24 -8.48 -3.35 5.46
CA PRO A 24 -7.84 -3.70 4.20
C PRO A 24 -7.05 -4.98 4.28
N ASP A 25 -6.78 -5.56 3.11
CA ASP A 25 -5.81 -6.64 2.99
C ASP A 25 -4.43 -6.03 2.77
N LEU A 26 -3.42 -6.64 3.37
CA LEU A 26 -2.04 -6.16 3.28
C LEU A 26 -1.16 -7.19 2.59
N TYR A 27 -0.36 -6.73 1.66
CA TYR A 27 0.61 -7.57 0.96
C TYR A 27 1.98 -6.92 1.00
N GLU A 28 3.02 -7.74 1.16
CA GLU A 28 4.39 -7.26 1.02
C GLU A 28 4.74 -7.28 -0.47
N LEU A 29 5.17 -6.16 -1.01
CA LEU A 29 5.45 -6.04 -2.45
C LEU A 29 6.51 -7.00 -2.94
N GLU A 30 7.45 -7.40 -2.09
CA GLU A 30 8.49 -8.36 -2.45
C GLU A 30 7.94 -9.76 -2.68
N ARG A 31 6.77 -10.06 -2.12
CA ARG A 31 6.17 -11.39 -2.17
C ARG A 31 5.01 -11.51 -3.14
N VAL A 32 4.59 -10.38 -3.71
CA VAL A 32 3.44 -10.36 -4.61
C VAL A 32 3.94 -10.25 -6.03
N SER A 33 3.39 -11.07 -6.92
CA SER A 33 3.74 -11.02 -8.33
C SER A 33 2.43 -10.93 -9.14
N PHE A 34 2.27 -9.81 -9.83
CA PHE A 34 1.14 -9.59 -10.71
C PHE A 34 1.66 -9.53 -12.15
N THR A 35 1.07 -10.33 -13.03
CA THR A 35 1.57 -10.45 -14.41
C THR A 35 1.43 -9.16 -15.23
N ASP A 36 0.35 -8.41 -14.99
CA ASP A 36 0.05 -7.23 -15.79
C ASP A 36 0.04 -5.94 -14.97
N TRP A 37 0.72 -5.96 -13.82
CA TRP A 37 0.72 -4.80 -12.93
C TRP A 37 2.14 -4.33 -12.65
N SER A 38 2.35 -3.02 -12.75
CA SER A 38 3.63 -2.40 -12.41
C SER A 38 3.46 -1.58 -11.13
N SER A 39 4.29 -1.86 -10.14
CA SER A 39 4.29 -1.11 -8.89
C SER A 39 4.71 0.34 -9.12
N PRO A 40 4.06 1.32 -8.46
CA PRO A 40 4.56 2.68 -8.46
C PRO A 40 5.97 2.73 -7.89
N SER A 41 6.73 3.75 -8.30
CA SER A 41 8.12 3.88 -7.91
C SER A 41 8.33 4.42 -6.50
N HIS A 42 7.27 4.91 -5.86
CA HIS A 42 7.38 5.50 -4.52
C HIS A 42 6.08 5.34 -3.75
N CYS A 43 6.16 5.56 -2.44
CA CYS A 43 5.01 5.55 -1.54
C CYS A 43 3.97 6.58 -1.98
N THR A 44 2.69 6.26 -1.78
CA THR A 44 1.60 7.17 -2.11
C THR A 44 1.71 8.50 -1.36
N PHE A 45 2.28 8.49 -0.16
CA PHE A 45 2.34 9.66 0.71
C PHE A 45 3.71 10.32 0.79
N CYS A 46 4.75 9.69 0.25
CA CYS A 46 6.10 10.28 0.29
C CYS A 46 6.95 9.77 -0.87
N GLN A 47 8.24 10.09 -0.86
CA GLN A 47 9.16 9.73 -1.93
C GLN A 47 9.96 8.46 -1.67
N LYS A 48 9.76 7.82 -0.52
CA LYS A 48 10.48 6.59 -0.18
C LYS A 48 9.98 5.42 -1.01
N PRO A 49 10.82 4.39 -1.23
CA PRO A 49 10.38 3.20 -1.95
C PRO A 49 9.21 2.52 -1.24
N PRO A 50 8.23 2.01 -1.98
CA PRO A 50 7.09 1.34 -1.37
C PRO A 50 7.48 -0.07 -0.91
N VAL A 51 6.83 -0.51 0.17
CA VAL A 51 7.08 -1.83 0.76
C VAL A 51 5.80 -2.65 0.83
N TYR A 52 4.65 -2.00 1.03
CA TYR A 52 3.38 -2.67 1.23
C TYR A 52 2.33 -2.22 0.25
N LEU A 53 1.44 -3.16 -0.08
CA LEU A 53 0.24 -2.90 -0.86
C LEU A 53 -0.96 -3.03 0.07
N VAL A 54 -1.82 -2.01 0.09
CA VAL A 54 -3.02 -1.95 0.90
C VAL A 54 -4.23 -1.93 -0.02
N VAL A 55 -5.06 -2.97 0.04
CA VAL A 55 -6.23 -3.11 -0.84
C VAL A 55 -7.49 -3.49 -0.10
#